data_f8b6e7e270ed14a003dbff3879b3cd67
#
_entry.id   f8b6e7e270ed14a003dbff3879b3cd67
#
_cell.length_a   1.000
_cell.length_b   1.000
_cell.length_c   1.000
_cell.angle_alpha   90.00
_cell.angle_beta   90.00
_cell.angle_gamma   90.00
#
_symmetry.space_group_name_H-M   'P 1'
#
loop_
_entity.id
_entity.type
_entity.pdbx_description
1 polymer ?
#
loop_
_entity_poly.entity_id
_entity_poly.type
_entity_poly.pdbx_seq_one_letter_code
_entity_poly.pdbx_strand_id
1 'polypeptide(L)'
;MTETISVVIPVFNNRATLAELGDRIRHTVEPQRTLELILVDDCSTDDSWTVMAEIMRDSPSRLVAIRTPRNLGQHGAILLGLSRARGAWCAVLDADLQDRPEAIAGLLAAAAGCDAVFAGRRGRHQGLVRLLTGKLYRALLGALAGVPSDAGTFCVLRREAVECILALPVTTPSFIAMIGLARLRAKSLPVERAQRGAGHSAYSTGLRLAVAWRMLRCVLEYRFRPADSAIGATIGTWAAASTMRDNSGAVVDPGEPPL
;
A
#
# COMPACT_ATOMS: atom_id res chain seq x y z
N MET A 1 22.53 -11.57 9.77
CA MET A 1 21.97 -10.20 9.60
C MET A 1 20.46 -10.34 9.55
N THR A 2 19.71 -9.62 10.35
CA THR A 2 18.25 -9.61 10.31
C THR A 2 17.79 -8.93 9.02
N GLU A 3 16.89 -9.58 8.30
CA GLU A 3 16.36 -9.10 7.02
C GLU A 3 15.48 -7.85 7.25
N THR A 4 15.69 -6.79 6.47
CA THR A 4 14.91 -5.56 6.59
C THR A 4 13.55 -5.71 5.93
N ILE A 5 12.49 -5.24 6.59
CA ILE A 5 11.15 -5.09 6.02
C ILE A 5 10.77 -3.61 5.98
N SER A 6 10.30 -3.15 4.83
CA SER A 6 9.69 -1.83 4.67
C SER A 6 8.19 -1.94 4.86
N VAL A 7 7.62 -1.13 5.74
CA VAL A 7 6.17 -1.04 5.95
C VAL A 7 5.68 0.27 5.38
N VAL A 8 4.84 0.22 4.33
CA VAL A 8 4.31 1.36 3.59
C VAL A 8 2.85 1.61 4.00
N ILE A 9 2.56 2.82 4.45
CA ILE A 9 1.24 3.23 4.92
C ILE A 9 0.80 4.49 4.17
N PRO A 10 -0.21 4.40 3.28
CA PRO A 10 -0.87 5.57 2.74
C PRO A 10 -1.74 6.22 3.82
N VAL A 11 -1.58 7.53 4.02
CA VAL A 11 -2.25 8.32 5.05
C VAL A 11 -3.11 9.39 4.37
N PHE A 12 -4.40 9.46 4.72
CA PHE A 12 -5.27 10.55 4.33
C PHE A 12 -6.34 10.76 5.41
N ASN A 13 -6.19 11.84 6.19
CA ASN A 13 -7.07 12.19 7.30
C ASN A 13 -7.20 11.05 8.35
N ASN A 14 -6.07 10.56 8.83
CA ASN A 14 -5.98 9.43 9.78
C ASN A 14 -5.33 9.82 11.11
N ARG A 15 -5.32 11.11 11.49
CA ARG A 15 -4.72 11.60 12.74
C ARG A 15 -4.96 10.71 13.96
N ALA A 16 -6.21 10.25 14.13
CA ALA A 16 -6.62 9.53 15.33
C ALA A 16 -6.02 8.12 15.49
N THR A 17 -5.54 7.51 14.41
CA THR A 17 -5.11 6.10 14.39
C THR A 17 -3.61 5.91 14.18
N LEU A 18 -2.91 6.96 13.72
CA LEU A 18 -1.52 6.84 13.29
C LEU A 18 -0.55 6.47 14.43
N ALA A 19 -0.68 7.10 15.61
CA ALA A 19 0.22 6.83 16.72
C ALA A 19 0.10 5.37 17.19
N GLU A 20 -1.12 4.89 17.42
CA GLU A 20 -1.39 3.49 17.78
C GLU A 20 -0.88 2.53 16.71
N LEU A 21 -1.12 2.84 15.44
CA LEU A 21 -0.68 2.01 14.33
C LEU A 21 0.85 1.90 14.28
N GLY A 22 1.56 3.03 14.43
CA GLY A 22 3.02 3.07 14.48
C GLY A 22 3.58 2.22 15.60
N ASP A 23 3.01 2.32 16.81
CA ASP A 23 3.41 1.52 17.95
C ASP A 23 3.18 0.02 17.73
N ARG A 24 2.02 -0.36 17.22
CA ARG A 24 1.70 -1.77 16.92
C ARG A 24 2.63 -2.36 15.87
N ILE A 25 2.99 -1.60 14.84
CA ILE A 25 3.93 -2.06 13.81
C ILE A 25 5.31 -2.27 14.44
N ARG A 26 5.80 -1.33 15.22
CA ARG A 26 7.09 -1.47 15.92
C ARG A 26 7.11 -2.72 16.79
N HIS A 27 6.15 -2.88 17.67
CA HIS A 27 6.06 -4.04 18.55
C HIS A 27 5.96 -5.38 17.80
N THR A 28 5.37 -5.37 16.60
CA THR A 28 5.21 -6.58 15.78
C THR A 28 6.49 -6.94 15.02
N VAL A 29 7.18 -5.94 14.46
CA VAL A 29 8.25 -6.16 13.47
C VAL A 29 9.63 -6.14 14.12
N GLU A 30 9.94 -5.15 14.95
CA GLU A 30 11.29 -4.91 15.49
C GLU A 30 11.88 -6.08 16.28
N PRO A 31 11.12 -6.88 17.03
CA PRO A 31 11.68 -8.03 17.75
C PRO A 31 12.30 -9.10 16.84
N GLN A 32 11.90 -9.12 15.56
CA GLN A 32 12.27 -10.19 14.63
C GLN A 32 13.04 -9.70 13.40
N ARG A 33 12.88 -8.42 13.02
CA ARG A 33 13.41 -7.86 11.78
C ARG A 33 13.79 -6.39 11.95
N THR A 34 14.67 -5.91 11.08
CA THR A 34 14.91 -4.46 10.97
C THR A 34 13.71 -3.80 10.30
N LEU A 35 13.09 -2.82 10.97
CA LEU A 35 11.95 -2.08 10.44
C LEU A 35 12.41 -0.84 9.67
N GLU A 36 11.85 -0.65 8.49
CA GLU A 36 11.78 0.63 7.78
C GLU A 36 10.31 1.03 7.67
N LEU A 37 9.89 2.14 8.29
CA LEU A 37 8.52 2.62 8.25
C LEU A 37 8.41 3.80 7.27
N ILE A 38 7.52 3.71 6.28
CA ILE A 38 7.30 4.71 5.25
C ILE A 38 5.85 5.17 5.31
N LEU A 39 5.65 6.40 5.78
CA LEU A 39 4.35 7.04 5.89
C LEU A 39 4.17 8.02 4.72
N VAL A 40 3.08 7.90 3.95
CA VAL A 40 2.82 8.77 2.81
C VAL A 40 1.52 9.54 3.03
N ASP A 41 1.65 10.80 3.44
CA ASP A 41 0.55 11.75 3.60
C ASP A 41 0.05 12.22 2.23
N ASP A 42 -1.10 11.73 1.82
CA ASP A 42 -1.73 12.03 0.53
C ASP A 42 -2.52 13.35 0.57
N CYS A 43 -1.85 14.43 1.00
CA CYS A 43 -2.43 15.78 1.11
C CYS A 43 -3.56 15.84 2.15
N SER A 44 -3.33 15.31 3.37
CA SER A 44 -4.30 15.41 4.47
C SER A 44 -4.62 16.86 4.84
N THR A 45 -5.85 17.09 5.24
CA THR A 45 -6.37 18.37 5.72
C THR A 45 -6.46 18.44 7.25
N ASP A 46 -6.27 17.31 7.92
CA ASP A 46 -6.16 17.21 9.38
C ASP A 46 -4.68 17.25 9.85
N ASP A 47 -4.45 17.07 11.16
CA ASP A 47 -3.10 17.08 11.73
C ASP A 47 -2.31 15.79 11.51
N SER A 48 -2.68 14.93 10.54
CA SER A 48 -1.97 13.66 10.27
C SER A 48 -0.47 13.88 10.05
N TRP A 49 -0.09 14.95 9.30
CA TRP A 49 1.32 15.28 9.06
C TRP A 49 2.10 15.59 10.35
N THR A 50 1.48 16.30 11.28
CA THR A 50 2.08 16.62 12.58
C THR A 50 2.32 15.36 13.40
N VAL A 51 1.31 14.48 13.46
CA VAL A 51 1.44 13.19 14.16
C VAL A 51 2.52 12.30 13.52
N MET A 52 2.63 12.28 12.20
CA MET A 52 3.74 11.57 11.52
C MET A 52 5.10 12.10 11.97
N ALA A 53 5.27 13.41 12.08
CA ALA A 53 6.51 14.02 12.55
C ALA A 53 6.83 13.68 14.02
N GLU A 54 5.81 13.48 14.86
CA GLU A 54 5.98 13.02 16.25
C GLU A 54 6.44 11.55 16.29
N ILE A 55 5.78 10.67 15.54
CA ILE A 55 6.18 9.26 15.41
C ILE A 55 7.64 9.13 14.95
N MET A 56 8.08 10.01 14.04
CA MET A 56 9.46 10.03 13.56
C MET A 56 10.46 10.32 14.66
N ARG A 57 10.21 11.32 15.51
CA ARG A 57 11.13 11.73 16.59
C ARG A 57 11.38 10.62 17.59
N ASP A 58 10.36 9.82 17.87
CA ASP A 58 10.38 8.81 18.93
C ASP A 58 10.76 7.41 18.43
N SER A 59 11.09 7.27 17.12
CA SER A 59 11.39 5.97 16.53
C SER A 59 12.88 5.68 16.46
N PRO A 60 13.37 4.57 17.03
CA PRO A 60 14.73 4.09 16.84
C PRO A 60 14.96 3.51 15.44
N SER A 61 13.90 3.09 14.77
CA SER A 61 13.94 2.50 13.43
C SER A 61 13.97 3.57 12.36
N ARG A 62 14.47 3.21 11.16
CA ARG A 62 14.41 4.12 10.02
C ARG A 62 12.97 4.44 9.68
N LEU A 63 12.63 5.73 9.70
CA LEU A 63 11.33 6.22 9.31
C LEU A 63 11.47 7.29 8.22
N VAL A 64 10.61 7.21 7.20
CA VAL A 64 10.50 8.20 6.12
C VAL A 64 9.06 8.69 6.06
N ALA A 65 8.86 9.99 6.19
CA ALA A 65 7.58 10.64 5.98
C ALA A 65 7.60 11.41 4.66
N ILE A 66 6.57 11.20 3.84
CA ILE A 66 6.40 11.83 2.54
C ILE A 66 5.08 12.58 2.56
N ARG A 67 5.06 13.86 2.19
CA ARG A 67 3.83 14.62 1.99
C ARG A 67 3.69 15.02 0.54
N THR A 68 2.59 14.61 -0.09
CA THR A 68 2.30 14.95 -1.48
C THR A 68 1.67 16.36 -1.59
N PRO A 69 1.95 17.11 -2.66
CA PRO A 69 1.40 18.45 -2.85
C PRO A 69 -0.08 18.45 -3.23
N ARG A 70 -0.61 17.29 -3.61
CA ARG A 70 -2.03 17.08 -3.97
C ARG A 70 -2.42 15.64 -3.68
N ASN A 71 -3.71 15.37 -3.56
CA ASN A 71 -4.21 14.00 -3.39
C ASN A 71 -3.96 13.17 -4.65
N LEU A 72 -3.13 12.12 -4.54
CA LEU A 72 -2.81 11.14 -5.59
C LEU A 72 -3.78 9.95 -5.56
N GLY A 73 -4.53 9.81 -4.48
CA GLY A 73 -5.34 8.65 -4.12
C GLY A 73 -4.50 7.52 -3.56
N GLN A 74 -5.16 6.63 -2.81
CA GLN A 74 -4.52 5.53 -2.08
C GLN A 74 -3.48 4.75 -2.91
N HIS A 75 -3.80 4.39 -4.16
CA HIS A 75 -2.88 3.64 -5.02
C HIS A 75 -1.64 4.44 -5.41
N GLY A 76 -1.78 5.75 -5.65
CA GLY A 76 -0.66 6.65 -5.92
C GLY A 76 0.27 6.77 -4.72
N ALA A 77 -0.30 6.98 -3.53
CA ALA A 77 0.46 7.06 -2.28
C ALA A 77 1.20 5.75 -1.98
N ILE A 78 0.55 4.58 -2.18
CA ILE A 78 1.20 3.27 -2.03
C ILE A 78 2.42 3.15 -2.96
N LEU A 79 2.28 3.45 -4.25
CA LEU A 79 3.38 3.32 -5.20
C LEU A 79 4.52 4.30 -4.92
N LEU A 80 4.19 5.52 -4.49
CA LEU A 80 5.20 6.49 -4.05
C LEU A 80 5.98 5.97 -2.84
N GLY A 81 5.30 5.40 -1.85
CA GLY A 81 5.94 4.77 -0.70
C GLY A 81 6.81 3.57 -1.09
N LEU A 82 6.30 2.68 -1.93
CA LEU A 82 7.03 1.51 -2.42
C LEU A 82 8.28 1.89 -3.22
N SER A 83 8.27 3.01 -3.95
CA SER A 83 9.46 3.51 -4.66
C SER A 83 10.58 3.95 -3.73
N ARG A 84 10.32 4.16 -2.44
CA ARG A 84 11.29 4.55 -1.40
C ARG A 84 11.65 3.42 -0.45
N ALA A 85 10.97 2.28 -0.57
CA ALA A 85 11.25 1.11 0.23
C ALA A 85 12.63 0.52 -0.11
N ARG A 86 13.37 0.06 0.90
CA ARG A 86 14.72 -0.55 0.78
C ARG A 86 14.76 -1.97 1.30
N GLY A 87 13.73 -2.40 2.04
CA GLY A 87 13.64 -3.73 2.61
C GLY A 87 13.57 -4.84 1.56
N ALA A 88 14.09 -6.02 1.89
CA ALA A 88 13.95 -7.22 1.08
C ALA A 88 12.49 -7.64 0.91
N TRP A 89 11.66 -7.25 1.87
CA TRP A 89 10.21 -7.38 1.85
C TRP A 89 9.55 -6.03 2.07
N CYS A 90 8.42 -5.81 1.42
CA CYS A 90 7.58 -4.63 1.59
C CYS A 90 6.19 -5.07 2.05
N ALA A 91 5.72 -4.57 3.19
CA ALA A 91 4.34 -4.71 3.63
C ALA A 91 3.58 -3.42 3.30
N VAL A 92 2.36 -3.56 2.82
CA VAL A 92 1.43 -2.44 2.59
C VAL A 92 0.20 -2.67 3.43
N LEU A 93 -0.23 -1.68 4.23
CA LEU A 93 -1.47 -1.75 5.01
C LEU A 93 -2.10 -0.35 5.15
N ASP A 94 -3.41 -0.33 5.43
CA ASP A 94 -4.18 0.91 5.57
C ASP A 94 -3.97 1.56 6.95
N ALA A 95 -4.10 2.89 7.04
CA ALA A 95 -3.89 3.65 8.28
C ALA A 95 -5.07 3.58 9.28
N ASP A 96 -6.17 2.88 8.98
CA ASP A 96 -7.43 2.93 9.73
C ASP A 96 -7.57 1.86 10.84
N LEU A 97 -6.49 1.16 11.18
CA LEU A 97 -6.42 0.08 12.18
C LEU A 97 -7.33 -1.14 11.90
N GLN A 98 -7.98 -1.21 10.74
CA GLN A 98 -8.75 -2.41 10.38
C GLN A 98 -7.84 -3.58 10.00
N ASP A 99 -6.72 -3.29 9.37
CA ASP A 99 -5.68 -4.25 9.09
C ASP A 99 -4.81 -4.43 10.34
N ARG A 100 -4.61 -5.67 10.74
CA ARG A 100 -3.85 -6.02 11.93
C ARG A 100 -2.36 -6.15 11.58
N PRO A 101 -1.47 -5.26 12.05
CA PRO A 101 -0.04 -5.37 11.79
C PRO A 101 0.55 -6.71 12.20
N GLU A 102 -0.01 -7.33 13.22
CA GLU A 102 0.39 -8.64 13.75
C GLU A 102 0.31 -9.76 12.72
N ALA A 103 -0.48 -9.58 11.66
CA ALA A 103 -0.57 -10.55 10.57
C ALA A 103 0.67 -10.53 9.65
N ILE A 104 1.50 -9.49 9.68
CA ILE A 104 2.69 -9.37 8.83
C ILE A 104 3.60 -10.60 8.97
N ALA A 105 3.88 -11.04 10.20
CA ALA A 105 4.71 -12.20 10.43
C ALA A 105 4.15 -13.48 9.78
N GLY A 106 2.84 -13.68 9.88
CA GLY A 106 2.16 -14.82 9.23
C GLY A 106 2.16 -14.74 7.70
N LEU A 107 2.00 -13.53 7.14
CA LEU A 107 2.08 -13.32 5.70
C LEU A 107 3.48 -13.62 5.17
N LEU A 108 4.53 -13.17 5.88
CA LEU A 108 5.92 -13.45 5.53
C LEU A 108 6.25 -14.94 5.62
N ALA A 109 5.81 -15.62 6.68
CA ALA A 109 5.99 -17.07 6.83
C ALA A 109 5.29 -17.84 5.69
N ALA A 110 4.14 -17.35 5.24
CA ALA A 110 3.43 -17.92 4.11
C ALA A 110 4.09 -17.60 2.76
N ALA A 111 5.05 -16.70 2.65
CA ALA A 111 5.56 -16.19 1.37
C ALA A 111 6.52 -17.12 0.63
N ALA A 112 6.82 -18.31 1.16
CA ALA A 112 7.66 -19.28 0.48
C ALA A 112 7.13 -19.59 -0.94
N GLY A 113 7.99 -19.42 -1.93
CA GLY A 113 7.66 -19.65 -3.35
C GLY A 113 6.72 -18.63 -3.99
N CYS A 114 6.38 -17.53 -3.30
CA CYS A 114 5.51 -16.48 -3.80
C CYS A 114 6.24 -15.12 -3.84
N ASP A 115 5.77 -14.26 -4.73
CA ASP A 115 6.28 -12.90 -4.91
C ASP A 115 5.39 -11.90 -4.14
N ALA A 116 4.11 -12.27 -3.89
CA ALA A 116 3.13 -11.50 -3.14
C ALA A 116 2.23 -12.40 -2.28
N VAL A 117 1.93 -11.98 -1.04
CA VAL A 117 0.93 -12.64 -0.19
C VAL A 117 -0.05 -11.60 0.33
N PHE A 118 -1.33 -11.75 -0.02
CA PHE A 118 -2.41 -10.88 0.42
C PHE A 118 -3.00 -11.34 1.76
N ALA A 119 -3.36 -10.39 2.61
CA ALA A 119 -4.25 -10.64 3.74
C ALA A 119 -5.68 -10.78 3.22
N GLY A 120 -6.12 -12.01 3.01
CA GLY A 120 -7.45 -12.33 2.54
C GLY A 120 -8.51 -12.05 3.62
N ARG A 121 -9.63 -11.49 3.20
CA ARG A 121 -10.70 -11.08 4.11
C ARG A 121 -11.51 -12.28 4.59
N ARG A 122 -11.42 -12.65 5.86
CA ARG A 122 -12.41 -13.51 6.53
C ARG A 122 -13.55 -12.62 7.06
N GLY A 123 -14.80 -12.93 6.68
CA GLY A 123 -16.00 -12.32 7.29
C GLY A 123 -17.17 -12.16 6.31
N ARG A 124 -18.32 -12.70 6.74
CA ARG A 124 -19.61 -12.73 6.01
C ARG A 124 -20.57 -11.71 6.61
N HIS A 125 -20.37 -10.41 6.43
CA HIS A 125 -21.40 -9.43 6.78
C HIS A 125 -21.51 -8.36 5.69
N GLN A 126 -22.14 -8.70 4.57
CA GLN A 126 -22.43 -7.70 3.54
C GLN A 126 -23.82 -7.99 2.93
N GLY A 127 -24.67 -6.93 2.83
CA GLY A 127 -25.98 -7.01 2.20
C GLY A 127 -25.91 -7.45 0.72
N LEU A 128 -27.02 -7.99 0.19
CA LEU A 128 -27.12 -8.64 -1.13
C LEU A 128 -26.54 -7.81 -2.30
N VAL A 129 -26.78 -6.51 -2.34
CA VAL A 129 -26.23 -5.60 -3.38
C VAL A 129 -24.70 -5.49 -3.29
N ARG A 130 -24.17 -5.51 -2.08
CA ARG A 130 -22.72 -5.57 -1.80
C ARG A 130 -22.08 -6.88 -2.27
N LEU A 131 -22.85 -7.98 -2.21
CA LEU A 131 -22.39 -9.29 -2.67
C LEU A 131 -22.28 -9.36 -4.20
N LEU A 132 -23.24 -8.79 -4.93
CA LEU A 132 -23.25 -8.83 -6.40
C LEU A 132 -22.16 -7.95 -7.02
N THR A 133 -22.04 -6.69 -6.61
CA THR A 133 -20.98 -5.78 -7.09
C THR A 133 -19.58 -6.26 -6.66
N GLY A 134 -19.46 -6.84 -5.46
CA GLY A 134 -18.22 -7.44 -4.98
C GLY A 134 -17.86 -8.73 -5.73
N LYS A 135 -18.84 -9.56 -6.14
CA LYS A 135 -18.59 -10.76 -6.97
C LYS A 135 -18.10 -10.38 -8.37
N LEU A 136 -18.75 -9.39 -9.00
CA LEU A 136 -18.33 -8.91 -10.32
C LEU A 136 -16.91 -8.31 -10.28
N TYR A 137 -16.61 -7.46 -9.29
CA TYR A 137 -15.27 -6.90 -9.10
C TYR A 137 -14.21 -7.99 -8.90
N ARG A 138 -14.50 -8.99 -8.05
CA ARG A 138 -13.61 -10.13 -7.81
C ARG A 138 -13.41 -11.00 -9.04
N ALA A 139 -14.48 -11.24 -9.82
CA ALA A 139 -14.38 -11.98 -11.06
C ALA A 139 -13.50 -11.23 -12.10
N LEU A 140 -13.66 -9.90 -12.18
CA LEU A 140 -12.81 -9.05 -13.01
C LEU A 140 -11.36 -9.07 -12.56
N LEU A 141 -11.08 -8.98 -11.26
CA LEU A 141 -9.71 -9.11 -10.71
C LEU A 141 -9.10 -10.46 -11.08
N GLY A 142 -9.80 -11.56 -10.86
CA GLY A 142 -9.31 -12.89 -11.21
C GLY A 142 -9.09 -13.08 -12.71
N ALA A 143 -10.06 -12.67 -13.53
CA ALA A 143 -10.02 -12.89 -14.97
C ALA A 143 -9.06 -11.94 -15.71
N LEU A 144 -8.97 -10.67 -15.29
CA LEU A 144 -8.20 -9.65 -16.00
C LEU A 144 -6.80 -9.44 -15.41
N ALA A 145 -6.64 -9.63 -14.11
CA ALA A 145 -5.38 -9.36 -13.41
C ALA A 145 -4.72 -10.59 -12.80
N GLY A 146 -5.38 -11.77 -12.77
CA GLY A 146 -4.76 -13.00 -12.28
C GLY A 146 -4.42 -13.01 -10.77
N VAL A 147 -5.02 -12.13 -9.97
CA VAL A 147 -4.81 -12.05 -8.51
C VAL A 147 -5.91 -12.80 -7.74
N PRO A 148 -5.66 -13.24 -6.49
CA PRO A 148 -6.69 -13.85 -5.66
C PRO A 148 -7.95 -12.97 -5.54
N SER A 149 -9.12 -13.59 -5.57
CA SER A 149 -10.41 -12.89 -5.60
C SER A 149 -10.74 -12.12 -4.31
N ASP A 150 -10.04 -12.39 -3.23
CA ASP A 150 -10.12 -11.73 -1.92
C ASP A 150 -8.97 -10.76 -1.65
N ALA A 151 -8.10 -10.52 -2.66
CA ALA A 151 -7.00 -9.58 -2.58
C ALA A 151 -7.48 -8.19 -2.18
N GLY A 152 -6.78 -7.61 -1.21
CA GLY A 152 -6.94 -6.24 -0.73
C GLY A 152 -5.62 -5.47 -0.80
N THR A 153 -5.59 -4.26 -0.24
CA THR A 153 -4.36 -3.46 -0.16
C THR A 153 -3.35 -4.04 0.82
N PHE A 154 -3.83 -4.69 1.90
CA PHE A 154 -2.93 -5.33 2.85
C PHE A 154 -2.27 -6.57 2.24
N CYS A 155 -0.98 -6.48 2.03
CA CYS A 155 -0.16 -7.57 1.47
C CYS A 155 1.31 -7.40 1.85
N VAL A 156 2.09 -8.46 1.66
CA VAL A 156 3.55 -8.42 1.65
C VAL A 156 4.06 -8.77 0.26
N LEU A 157 5.11 -8.09 -0.19
CA LEU A 157 5.71 -8.18 -1.50
C LEU A 157 7.21 -8.39 -1.37
N ARG A 158 7.82 -9.22 -2.22
CA ARG A 158 9.27 -9.23 -2.38
C ARG A 158 9.76 -7.94 -3.02
N ARG A 159 11.01 -7.57 -2.78
CA ARG A 159 11.65 -6.40 -3.39
C ARG A 159 11.56 -6.44 -4.92
N GLU A 160 11.91 -7.56 -5.50
CA GLU A 160 11.88 -7.77 -6.97
C GLU A 160 10.46 -7.62 -7.53
N ALA A 161 9.44 -8.02 -6.77
CA ALA A 161 8.05 -7.82 -7.15
C ALA A 161 7.67 -6.35 -7.19
N VAL A 162 8.15 -5.56 -6.23
CA VAL A 162 7.96 -4.09 -6.22
C VAL A 162 8.60 -3.46 -7.45
N GLU A 163 9.81 -3.84 -7.79
CA GLU A 163 10.51 -3.34 -8.99
C GLU A 163 9.74 -3.66 -10.28
N CYS A 164 9.24 -4.89 -10.42
CA CYS A 164 8.38 -5.25 -11.54
C CYS A 164 7.10 -4.40 -11.62
N ILE A 165 6.45 -4.11 -10.48
CA ILE A 165 5.26 -3.27 -10.43
C ILE A 165 5.59 -1.83 -10.85
N LEU A 166 6.69 -1.26 -10.36
CA LEU A 166 7.11 0.10 -10.66
C LEU A 166 7.60 0.29 -12.10
N ALA A 167 7.96 -0.79 -12.79
CA ALA A 167 8.37 -0.77 -14.20
C ALA A 167 7.18 -0.87 -15.18
N LEU A 168 5.93 -1.08 -14.71
CA LEU A 168 4.80 -1.25 -15.61
C LEU A 168 4.48 0.03 -16.41
N PRO A 169 4.14 -0.09 -17.71
CA PRO A 169 3.82 1.03 -18.58
C PRO A 169 2.37 1.51 -18.39
N VAL A 170 2.04 2.01 -17.20
CA VAL A 170 0.71 2.53 -16.86
C VAL A 170 0.85 3.93 -16.24
N THR A 171 -0.17 4.77 -16.38
CA THR A 171 -0.22 6.10 -15.77
C THR A 171 -1.40 6.26 -14.82
N THR A 172 -2.43 5.41 -14.94
CA THR A 172 -3.57 5.36 -14.03
C THR A 172 -3.41 4.15 -13.12
N PRO A 173 -2.75 4.28 -11.96
CA PRO A 173 -2.40 3.12 -11.16
C PRO A 173 -3.61 2.47 -10.50
N SER A 174 -3.63 1.15 -10.54
CA SER A 174 -4.46 0.29 -9.70
C SER A 174 -3.56 -0.77 -9.06
N PHE A 175 -3.09 -0.51 -7.84
CA PHE A 175 -2.05 -1.30 -7.18
C PHE A 175 -2.32 -2.82 -7.23
N ILE A 176 -3.55 -3.25 -6.89
CA ILE A 176 -3.91 -4.68 -6.93
C ILE A 176 -3.86 -5.24 -8.35
N ALA A 177 -4.37 -4.48 -9.35
CA ALA A 177 -4.31 -4.91 -10.75
C ALA A 177 -2.86 -4.99 -11.25
N MET A 178 -1.99 -4.06 -10.84
CA MET A 178 -0.59 -4.03 -11.23
C MET A 178 0.18 -5.27 -10.74
N ILE A 179 -0.14 -5.80 -9.55
CA ILE A 179 0.45 -7.05 -9.06
C ILE A 179 0.15 -8.20 -10.02
N GLY A 180 -1.07 -8.29 -10.52
CA GLY A 180 -1.44 -9.31 -11.50
C GLY A 180 -0.86 -9.06 -12.90
N LEU A 181 -0.86 -7.80 -13.37
CA LEU A 181 -0.27 -7.43 -14.66
C LEU A 181 1.23 -7.70 -14.71
N ALA A 182 1.94 -7.58 -13.58
CA ALA A 182 3.34 -7.97 -13.44
C ALA A 182 3.53 -9.50 -13.40
N ARG A 183 2.44 -10.30 -13.52
CA ARG A 183 2.46 -11.77 -13.51
C ARG A 183 3.15 -12.38 -12.29
N LEU A 184 3.01 -11.74 -11.15
CA LEU A 184 3.61 -12.18 -9.90
C LEU A 184 2.88 -13.42 -9.35
N ARG A 185 3.64 -14.33 -8.75
CA ARG A 185 3.08 -15.49 -8.04
C ARG A 185 2.46 -15.02 -6.75
N ALA A 186 1.15 -14.80 -6.78
CA ALA A 186 0.39 -14.24 -5.68
C ALA A 186 -0.51 -15.28 -5.03
N LYS A 187 -0.61 -15.25 -3.70
CA LYS A 187 -1.59 -16.03 -2.94
C LYS A 187 -2.25 -15.21 -1.85
N SER A 188 -3.32 -15.72 -1.28
CA SER A 188 -4.04 -15.10 -0.17
C SER A 188 -3.95 -15.98 1.07
N LEU A 189 -3.68 -15.35 2.22
CA LEU A 189 -3.77 -15.94 3.54
C LEU A 189 -4.96 -15.33 4.28
N PRO A 190 -5.94 -16.13 4.75
CA PRO A 190 -7.08 -15.59 5.48
C PRO A 190 -6.65 -14.93 6.80
N VAL A 191 -6.95 -13.62 6.94
CA VAL A 191 -6.63 -12.82 8.12
C VAL A 191 -7.91 -12.23 8.70
N GLU A 192 -8.02 -12.23 10.04
CA GLU A 192 -9.09 -11.52 10.73
C GLU A 192 -8.86 -10.02 10.69
N ARG A 193 -9.89 -9.27 10.31
CA ARG A 193 -9.88 -7.81 10.39
C ARG A 193 -10.54 -7.32 11.67
N ALA A 194 -9.99 -6.25 12.24
CA ALA A 194 -10.65 -5.56 13.34
C ALA A 194 -11.95 -4.90 12.84
N GLN A 195 -12.96 -4.84 13.70
CA GLN A 195 -14.15 -4.05 13.44
C GLN A 195 -13.77 -2.57 13.45
N ARG A 196 -14.35 -1.78 12.54
CA ARG A 196 -14.16 -0.33 12.53
C ARG A 196 -14.60 0.25 13.88
N GLY A 197 -13.70 0.89 14.59
CA GLY A 197 -14.09 1.86 15.59
C GLY A 197 -14.93 2.95 14.89
N ALA A 198 -15.92 3.54 15.59
CA ALA A 198 -16.95 4.43 15.07
C ALA A 198 -16.60 5.22 13.78
N GLY A 199 -17.39 5.09 12.72
CA GLY A 199 -17.26 5.84 11.47
C GLY A 199 -18.15 5.26 10.37
N HIS A 200 -18.86 6.11 9.63
CA HIS A 200 -19.65 5.69 8.48
C HIS A 200 -18.74 5.20 7.35
N SER A 201 -19.11 4.07 6.71
CA SER A 201 -18.43 3.60 5.50
C SER A 201 -18.54 4.64 4.41
N ALA A 202 -17.43 5.32 4.09
CA ALA A 202 -17.34 6.27 2.98
C ALA A 202 -17.52 5.62 1.58
N TYR A 203 -17.65 4.30 1.52
CA TYR A 203 -17.83 3.55 0.26
C TYR A 203 -19.26 3.59 -0.24
N SER A 204 -19.61 4.68 -0.92
CA SER A 204 -20.82 4.75 -1.74
C SER A 204 -20.73 3.83 -2.96
N THR A 205 -21.86 3.47 -3.57
CA THR A 205 -21.90 2.68 -4.81
C THR A 205 -21.11 3.36 -5.95
N GLY A 206 -21.13 4.69 -6.02
CA GLY A 206 -20.34 5.48 -6.97
C GLY A 206 -18.82 5.29 -6.81
N LEU A 207 -18.34 5.25 -5.57
CA LEU A 207 -16.91 5.04 -5.31
C LEU A 207 -16.43 3.64 -5.77
N ARG A 208 -17.30 2.61 -5.65
CA ARG A 208 -16.98 1.25 -6.15
C ARG A 208 -16.89 1.19 -7.66
N LEU A 209 -17.79 1.87 -8.35
CA LEU A 209 -17.75 1.99 -9.80
C LEU A 209 -16.48 2.74 -10.24
N ALA A 210 -16.08 3.79 -9.53
CA ALA A 210 -14.84 4.51 -9.79
C ALA A 210 -13.60 3.63 -9.60
N VAL A 211 -13.57 2.78 -8.57
CA VAL A 211 -12.46 1.81 -8.34
C VAL A 211 -12.42 0.76 -9.46
N ALA A 212 -13.57 0.21 -9.84
CA ALA A 212 -13.65 -0.75 -10.95
C ALA A 212 -13.22 -0.12 -12.29
N TRP A 213 -13.64 1.11 -12.55
CA TRP A 213 -13.24 1.87 -13.73
C TRP A 213 -11.75 2.16 -13.76
N ARG A 214 -11.16 2.57 -12.63
CA ARG A 214 -9.70 2.77 -12.50
C ARG A 214 -8.94 1.48 -12.81
N MET A 215 -9.40 0.36 -12.29
CA MET A 215 -8.79 -0.95 -12.56
C MET A 215 -8.86 -1.30 -14.06
N LEU A 216 -10.05 -1.17 -14.66
CA LEU A 216 -10.22 -1.43 -16.09
C LEU A 216 -9.31 -0.54 -16.94
N ARG A 217 -9.24 0.75 -16.62
CA ARG A 217 -8.38 1.70 -17.29
C ARG A 217 -6.90 1.33 -17.16
N CYS A 218 -6.44 0.92 -15.98
CA CYS A 218 -5.08 0.43 -15.77
C CYS A 218 -4.75 -0.77 -16.67
N VAL A 219 -5.67 -1.74 -16.76
CA VAL A 219 -5.50 -2.93 -17.63
C VAL A 219 -5.49 -2.56 -19.11
N LEU A 220 -6.36 -1.66 -19.55
CA LEU A 220 -6.40 -1.18 -20.93
C LEU A 220 -5.13 -0.39 -21.29
N GLU A 221 -4.68 0.49 -20.40
CA GLU A 221 -3.40 1.20 -20.59
C GLU A 221 -2.25 0.21 -20.77
N TYR A 222 -2.14 -0.80 -19.91
CA TYR A 222 -1.11 -1.83 -20.02
C TYR A 222 -1.16 -2.59 -21.37
N ARG A 223 -2.37 -2.88 -21.89
CA ARG A 223 -2.54 -3.65 -23.12
C ARG A 223 -2.29 -2.85 -24.40
N PHE A 224 -2.54 -1.55 -24.38
CA PHE A 224 -2.60 -0.73 -25.60
C PHE A 224 -1.61 0.43 -25.62
N ARG A 225 -0.83 0.65 -24.57
CA ARG A 225 0.18 1.72 -24.52
C ARG A 225 1.56 1.23 -24.92
N PRO A 226 2.35 2.09 -25.65
CA PRO A 226 3.76 1.81 -25.90
C PRO A 226 4.56 1.75 -24.60
N ALA A 227 5.66 0.98 -24.61
CA ALA A 227 6.53 0.73 -23.46
C ALA A 227 7.16 1.98 -22.81
N ASP A 228 7.18 3.10 -23.53
CA ASP A 228 7.85 4.35 -23.11
C ASP A 228 7.12 5.13 -22.00
N SER A 229 5.95 4.68 -21.56
CA SER A 229 5.14 5.36 -20.56
C SER A 229 5.12 4.65 -19.19
N ALA A 230 6.30 4.28 -18.68
CA ALA A 230 6.41 3.60 -17.38
C ALA A 230 5.87 4.46 -16.22
N ILE A 231 5.17 3.83 -15.27
CA ILE A 231 4.68 4.47 -14.05
C ILE A 231 5.83 5.09 -13.23
N GLY A 232 7.03 4.53 -13.35
CA GLY A 232 8.23 5.05 -12.69
C GLY A 232 8.50 6.52 -13.00
N ALA A 233 8.31 6.97 -14.25
CA ALA A 233 8.46 8.38 -14.61
C ALA A 233 7.41 9.27 -13.91
N THR A 234 6.15 8.81 -13.82
CA THR A 234 5.09 9.50 -13.10
C THR A 234 5.37 9.57 -11.60
N ILE A 235 5.84 8.47 -11.00
CA ILE A 235 6.23 8.42 -9.59
C ILE A 235 7.41 9.36 -9.33
N GLY A 236 8.41 9.42 -10.21
CA GLY A 236 9.52 10.35 -10.14
C GLY A 236 9.05 11.82 -10.07
N THR A 237 8.09 12.18 -10.91
CA THR A 237 7.47 13.51 -10.87
C THR A 237 6.73 13.77 -9.55
N TRP A 238 5.99 12.80 -9.02
CA TRP A 238 5.33 12.93 -7.72
C TRP A 238 6.34 13.07 -6.59
N ALA A 239 7.39 12.25 -6.59
CA ALA A 239 8.45 12.29 -5.60
C ALA A 239 9.16 13.65 -5.59
N ALA A 240 9.54 14.16 -6.76
CA ALA A 240 10.21 15.46 -6.88
C ALA A 240 9.37 16.63 -6.39
N ALA A 241 8.02 16.54 -6.50
CA ALA A 241 7.10 17.56 -6.01
C ALA A 241 6.73 17.40 -4.52
N SER A 242 7.12 16.29 -3.88
CA SER A 242 6.72 15.95 -2.50
C SER A 242 7.76 16.44 -1.49
N THR A 243 7.31 16.77 -0.29
CA THR A 243 8.20 17.02 0.86
C THR A 243 8.50 15.69 1.54
N MET A 244 9.78 15.36 1.69
CA MET A 244 10.24 14.15 2.38
C MET A 244 11.07 14.53 3.62
N ARG A 245 10.90 13.78 4.71
CA ARG A 245 11.69 13.91 5.93
C ARG A 245 12.09 12.53 6.44
N ASP A 246 13.26 12.45 7.02
CA ASP A 246 13.74 11.27 7.77
C ASP A 246 13.66 11.50 9.29
N ASN A 247 14.13 10.54 10.07
CA ASN A 247 14.15 10.61 11.54
C ASN A 247 14.95 11.79 12.11
N SER A 248 15.89 12.37 11.36
CA SER A 248 16.61 13.58 11.80
C SER A 248 15.79 14.84 11.62
N GLY A 249 14.63 14.76 10.96
CA GLY A 249 13.81 15.90 10.54
C GLY A 249 14.38 16.62 9.31
N ALA A 250 15.50 16.15 8.77
CA ALA A 250 16.09 16.70 7.56
C ALA A 250 15.18 16.45 6.35
N VAL A 251 15.17 17.39 5.43
CA VAL A 251 14.53 17.21 4.13
C VAL A 251 15.39 16.24 3.32
N VAL A 252 14.84 15.10 2.97
CA VAL A 252 15.50 14.11 2.10
C VAL A 252 15.32 14.55 0.66
N ASP A 253 16.40 14.55 -0.11
CA ASP A 253 16.31 14.84 -1.56
C ASP A 253 15.43 13.80 -2.26
N PRO A 254 14.32 14.21 -2.87
CA PRO A 254 13.43 13.31 -3.58
C PRO A 254 14.06 12.67 -4.83
N GLY A 255 15.18 13.19 -5.31
CA GLY A 255 15.93 12.68 -6.46
C GLY A 255 16.97 11.62 -6.12
N GLU A 256 17.34 11.46 -4.85
CA GLU A 256 18.34 10.48 -4.44
C GLU A 256 17.80 9.04 -4.61
N PRO A 257 18.46 8.20 -5.41
CA PRO A 257 18.05 6.81 -5.53
C PRO A 257 18.16 6.13 -4.14
N PRO A 258 17.35 5.12 -3.85
CA PRO A 258 17.56 4.32 -2.65
C PRO A 258 18.96 3.71 -2.73
N LEU A 259 19.85 4.12 -1.79
CA LEU A 259 21.24 3.62 -1.66
C LEU A 259 21.25 2.11 -1.43
#